data_ffe9776b9fe85e19edd8a11b33f8e259
#
_entry.id   ffe9776b9fe85e19edd8a11b33f8e259
#
_cell.length_a   1.000
_cell.length_b   1.000
_cell.length_c   1.000
_cell.angle_alpha   90.00
_cell.angle_beta   90.00
_cell.angle_gamma   90.00
#
_symmetry.space_group_name_H-M   'P 1'
#
loop_
_entity.id
_entity.type
_entity.pdbx_description
1 polymer ?
#
loop_
_entity_poly.entity_id
_entity_poly.type
_entity_poly.pdbx_seq_one_letter_code
_entity_poly.pdbx_strand_id
1 'polypeptide(L)'
;MVVGLLIIYTTISGVIGYRATSDSLYDQYTEDAFQVANAAAFVVDGDELDEMIRDGEDSELYRETWNRLDQLCNAFDATFVYVIQPDLTDYGHITFLFSTVRWESEYTPYELGYIRTTTNEEYKLKYRNLYEGVSDRELLLLNDAGYKRSTHHITAMVPVKNTDQRTKAIICVQRQMDDIRNIQMGYVSRVIETLLMLAAFEITGVGLYMSEQLIKPVTKITEEASRFARENETAEKKLTDSIRGQDEIGVLAQSIDRMEEQITDYMQHLTTVTAEKERISTELNVAKQIQADMLPSVFPAFPDHDDFDIFATMTPAKEVGGDFYDFFLVDDDHLAMVMADVSGKGVPAALFMVITKTLIKNRAQMGDSPAEILFHVNNQLCDGNVTEMFVTVWMAILELSTGKGVAVNAGHEHPVICRRGGRHELVIYRHSMVVAAMEDMVFREHSFELHPGDRLFVYTDGVPEATNTRNELFGTERMLEALNRDPEASPEAQLKAVRESLDAFVGDAPQFDDITMLGMCYYGPQGQAKTDTAQL
;
A
#
# COMPACT_ATOMS: atom_id res chain seq x y z
N MET A 1 -43.66 -44.49 4.31
CA MET A 1 -42.71 -44.65 3.21
C MET A 1 -42.10 -43.30 2.77
N VAL A 2 -42.91 -42.27 2.57
CA VAL A 2 -42.41 -40.89 2.20
C VAL A 2 -41.49 -40.32 3.30
N VAL A 3 -41.87 -40.48 4.59
CA VAL A 3 -41.11 -40.03 5.77
C VAL A 3 -39.71 -40.66 5.84
N GLY A 4 -39.62 -41.97 5.67
CA GLY A 4 -38.34 -42.68 5.70
C GLY A 4 -37.41 -42.28 4.54
N LEU A 5 -37.98 -42.01 3.35
CA LEU A 5 -37.24 -41.54 2.17
C LEU A 5 -36.74 -40.10 2.38
N LEU A 6 -37.53 -39.25 3.04
CA LEU A 6 -37.14 -37.86 3.34
C LEU A 6 -36.02 -37.80 4.38
N ILE A 7 -36.07 -38.62 5.43
CA ILE A 7 -35.01 -38.74 6.43
C ILE A 7 -33.72 -39.26 5.81
N ILE A 8 -33.82 -40.29 4.96
CA ILE A 8 -32.65 -40.84 4.24
C ILE A 8 -32.06 -39.78 3.31
N TYR A 9 -32.91 -39.08 2.54
CA TYR A 9 -32.47 -38.00 1.63
C TYR A 9 -31.79 -36.86 2.35
N THR A 10 -32.39 -36.36 3.45
CA THR A 10 -31.81 -35.23 4.23
C THR A 10 -30.53 -35.62 4.95
N THR A 11 -30.42 -36.88 5.42
CA THR A 11 -29.18 -37.39 6.03
C THR A 11 -28.06 -37.46 5.01
N ILE A 12 -28.34 -38.04 3.82
CA ILE A 12 -27.36 -38.14 2.72
C ILE A 12 -26.95 -36.74 2.25
N SER A 13 -27.92 -35.85 2.06
CA SER A 13 -27.65 -34.44 1.66
C SER A 13 -26.81 -33.68 2.69
N GLY A 14 -27.10 -33.88 3.99
CA GLY A 14 -26.33 -33.28 5.09
C GLY A 14 -24.88 -33.78 5.14
N VAL A 15 -24.66 -35.10 4.92
CA VAL A 15 -23.33 -35.70 4.88
C VAL A 15 -22.54 -35.20 3.65
N ILE A 16 -23.21 -35.11 2.49
CA ILE A 16 -22.58 -34.58 1.27
C ILE A 16 -22.26 -33.10 1.45
N GLY A 17 -23.20 -32.32 1.97
CA GLY A 17 -22.99 -30.89 2.24
C GLY A 17 -21.86 -30.65 3.26
N TYR A 18 -21.80 -31.45 4.32
CA TYR A 18 -20.70 -31.41 5.28
C TYR A 18 -19.34 -31.67 4.62
N ARG A 19 -19.25 -32.76 3.82
CA ARG A 19 -18.02 -33.09 3.09
C ARG A 19 -17.63 -31.97 2.12
N ALA A 20 -18.54 -31.53 1.28
CA ALA A 20 -18.30 -30.49 0.30
C ALA A 20 -17.87 -29.17 0.95
N THR A 21 -18.49 -28.78 2.06
CA THR A 21 -18.11 -27.56 2.81
C THR A 21 -16.77 -27.74 3.50
N SER A 22 -16.51 -28.91 4.08
CA SER A 22 -15.24 -29.25 4.72
C SER A 22 -14.07 -29.20 3.73
N ASP A 23 -14.24 -29.83 2.57
CA ASP A 23 -13.20 -29.86 1.53
C ASP A 23 -12.96 -28.46 0.97
N SER A 24 -14.03 -27.70 0.70
CA SER A 24 -13.94 -26.32 0.20
C SER A 24 -13.25 -25.39 1.18
N LEU A 25 -13.55 -25.49 2.48
CA LEU A 25 -12.87 -24.70 3.52
C LEU A 25 -11.40 -25.05 3.63
N TYR A 26 -11.08 -26.33 3.54
CA TYR A 26 -9.70 -26.80 3.56
C TYR A 26 -8.92 -26.28 2.36
N ASP A 27 -9.49 -26.37 1.16
CA ASP A 27 -8.85 -25.89 -0.07
C ASP A 27 -8.64 -24.38 -0.02
N GLN A 28 -9.66 -23.62 0.41
CA GLN A 28 -9.56 -22.17 0.57
C GLN A 28 -8.47 -21.79 1.60
N TYR A 29 -8.46 -22.46 2.75
CA TYR A 29 -7.49 -22.20 3.81
C TYR A 29 -6.05 -22.52 3.37
N THR A 30 -5.93 -23.57 2.55
CA THR A 30 -4.66 -23.97 1.94
C THR A 30 -4.20 -22.96 0.88
N GLU A 31 -5.11 -22.53 0.01
CA GLU A 31 -4.79 -21.55 -1.03
C GLU A 31 -4.45 -20.18 -0.44
N ASP A 32 -5.19 -19.77 0.58
CA ASP A 32 -4.87 -18.55 1.35
C ASP A 32 -3.47 -18.64 1.99
N ALA A 33 -3.10 -19.81 2.52
CA ALA A 33 -1.75 -20.02 3.07
C ALA A 33 -0.67 -19.92 1.97
N PHE A 34 -0.94 -20.44 0.77
CA PHE A 34 -0.03 -20.27 -0.37
C PHE A 34 0.04 -18.83 -0.87
N GLN A 35 -1.06 -18.07 -0.86
CA GLN A 35 -1.03 -16.66 -1.22
C GLN A 35 -0.13 -15.87 -0.27
N VAL A 36 -0.25 -16.13 1.04
CA VAL A 36 0.63 -15.50 2.05
C VAL A 36 2.09 -15.94 1.84
N ALA A 37 2.34 -17.22 1.56
CA ALA A 37 3.69 -17.72 1.30
C ALA A 37 4.31 -17.07 0.05
N ASN A 38 3.53 -16.93 -1.02
CA ASN A 38 3.98 -16.23 -2.21
C ASN A 38 4.25 -14.75 -1.93
N ALA A 39 3.36 -14.05 -1.21
CA ALA A 39 3.58 -12.66 -0.82
C ALA A 39 4.86 -12.51 0.01
N ALA A 40 5.09 -13.42 0.96
CA ALA A 40 6.29 -13.44 1.77
C ALA A 40 7.56 -13.76 0.94
N ALA A 41 7.46 -14.58 -0.11
CA ALA A 41 8.59 -14.88 -0.99
C ALA A 41 9.06 -13.65 -1.79
N PHE A 42 8.18 -12.68 -2.08
CA PHE A 42 8.55 -11.42 -2.70
C PHE A 42 9.28 -10.46 -1.75
N VAL A 43 9.17 -10.66 -0.45
CA VAL A 43 9.85 -9.83 0.56
C VAL A 43 11.32 -10.20 0.67
N VAL A 44 11.66 -11.47 0.40
CA VAL A 44 13.01 -12.00 0.53
C VAL A 44 13.71 -11.96 -0.81
N ASP A 45 14.69 -11.07 -0.97
CA ASP A 45 15.49 -11.02 -2.18
C ASP A 45 16.48 -12.19 -2.21
N GLY A 46 16.32 -13.09 -3.20
CA GLY A 46 17.17 -14.26 -3.36
C GLY A 46 18.60 -13.94 -3.81
N ASP A 47 18.84 -12.77 -4.38
CA ASP A 47 20.19 -12.33 -4.79
C ASP A 47 20.96 -11.75 -3.59
N GLU A 48 20.27 -11.09 -2.68
CA GLU A 48 20.86 -10.48 -1.48
C GLU A 48 20.94 -11.45 -0.27
N LEU A 49 20.32 -12.61 -0.39
CA LEU A 49 20.19 -13.56 0.73
C LEU A 49 21.53 -14.01 1.31
N ASP A 50 22.52 -14.28 0.45
CA ASP A 50 23.86 -14.70 0.87
C ASP A 50 24.60 -13.55 1.62
N GLU A 51 24.30 -12.28 1.29
CA GLU A 51 24.81 -11.10 1.97
C GLU A 51 24.13 -10.91 3.33
N MET A 52 22.82 -11.00 3.38
CA MET A 52 22.03 -10.91 4.62
C MET A 52 22.50 -11.94 5.66
N ILE A 53 22.73 -13.19 5.22
CA ILE A 53 23.20 -14.27 6.11
C ILE A 53 24.61 -13.99 6.63
N ARG A 54 25.51 -13.53 5.76
CA ARG A 54 26.90 -13.24 6.13
C ARG A 54 27.01 -12.08 7.11
N ASP A 55 26.24 -11.02 6.88
CA ASP A 55 26.28 -9.78 7.66
C ASP A 55 25.49 -9.91 8.98
N GLY A 56 24.59 -10.91 9.05
CA GLY A 56 23.89 -11.31 10.27
C GLY A 56 22.69 -10.42 10.64
N GLU A 57 22.10 -10.72 11.80
CA GLU A 57 20.88 -10.08 12.31
C GLU A 57 21.04 -8.56 12.58
N ASP A 58 22.27 -8.10 12.74
CA ASP A 58 22.56 -6.68 12.98
C ASP A 58 22.59 -5.84 11.71
N SER A 59 22.62 -6.46 10.53
CA SER A 59 22.58 -5.73 9.27
C SER A 59 21.21 -5.07 9.04
N GLU A 60 21.23 -3.90 8.43
CA GLU A 60 20.00 -3.14 8.10
C GLU A 60 19.11 -3.93 7.14
N LEU A 61 19.71 -4.56 6.16
CA LEU A 61 19.03 -5.35 5.15
C LEU A 61 18.30 -6.57 5.75
N TYR A 62 18.95 -7.28 6.68
CA TYR A 62 18.34 -8.39 7.41
C TYR A 62 17.16 -7.91 8.25
N ARG A 63 17.32 -6.81 9.01
CA ARG A 63 16.28 -6.25 9.88
C ARG A 63 15.07 -5.76 9.08
N GLU A 64 15.30 -5.12 7.95
CA GLU A 64 14.22 -4.67 7.07
C GLU A 64 13.40 -5.86 6.54
N THR A 65 14.08 -6.89 6.03
CA THR A 65 13.44 -8.13 5.54
C THR A 65 12.68 -8.82 6.65
N TRP A 66 13.29 -8.95 7.84
CA TRP A 66 12.64 -9.55 9.00
C TRP A 66 11.37 -8.78 9.41
N ASN A 67 11.45 -7.44 9.51
CA ASN A 67 10.31 -6.60 9.87
C ASN A 67 9.15 -6.74 8.88
N ARG A 68 9.44 -6.82 7.60
CA ARG A 68 8.42 -7.04 6.56
C ARG A 68 7.77 -8.42 6.68
N LEU A 69 8.54 -9.46 6.96
CA LEU A 69 8.02 -10.80 7.21
C LEU A 69 7.16 -10.84 8.48
N ASP A 70 7.57 -10.14 9.54
CA ASP A 70 6.80 -10.02 10.78
C ASP A 70 5.46 -9.31 10.56
N GLN A 71 5.45 -8.22 9.82
CA GLN A 71 4.22 -7.54 9.43
C GLN A 71 3.29 -8.46 8.64
N LEU A 72 3.81 -9.25 7.70
CA LEU A 72 3.01 -10.23 6.96
C LEU A 72 2.45 -11.32 7.87
N CYS A 73 3.28 -11.86 8.76
CA CYS A 73 2.87 -12.88 9.73
C CYS A 73 1.66 -12.42 10.54
N ASN A 74 1.71 -11.20 11.06
CA ASN A 74 0.66 -10.62 11.89
C ASN A 74 -0.56 -10.12 11.08
N ALA A 75 -0.35 -9.54 9.89
CA ALA A 75 -1.42 -9.01 9.04
C ALA A 75 -2.32 -10.11 8.47
N PHE A 76 -1.76 -11.29 8.16
CA PHE A 76 -2.48 -12.39 7.55
C PHE A 76 -2.77 -13.56 8.51
N ASP A 77 -2.66 -13.31 9.80
CA ASP A 77 -2.99 -14.27 10.85
C ASP A 77 -2.25 -15.61 10.70
N ALA A 78 -1.03 -15.56 10.18
CA ALA A 78 -0.17 -16.72 10.11
C ALA A 78 0.40 -17.03 11.51
N THR A 79 0.39 -18.29 11.90
CA THR A 79 0.94 -18.70 13.19
C THR A 79 2.45 -18.53 13.23
N PHE A 80 3.10 -18.82 12.09
CA PHE A 80 4.54 -18.83 11.95
C PHE A 80 4.93 -18.59 10.48
N VAL A 81 5.83 -17.66 10.24
CA VAL A 81 6.46 -17.45 8.93
C VAL A 81 7.97 -17.62 9.11
N TYR A 82 8.58 -18.47 8.31
CA TYR A 82 10.00 -18.72 8.40
C TYR A 82 10.61 -19.05 7.04
N VAL A 83 11.87 -18.72 6.87
CA VAL A 83 12.67 -19.00 5.68
C VAL A 83 13.73 -20.01 6.05
N ILE A 84 13.81 -21.06 5.27
CA ILE A 84 14.74 -22.17 5.51
C ILE A 84 15.61 -22.43 4.29
N GLN A 85 16.80 -22.95 4.58
CA GLN A 85 17.70 -23.51 3.58
C GLN A 85 18.02 -24.96 3.95
N PRO A 86 17.57 -25.92 3.14
CA PRO A 86 17.91 -27.32 3.38
C PRO A 86 19.34 -27.61 2.94
N ASP A 87 20.00 -28.55 3.63
CA ASP A 87 21.28 -29.11 3.19
C ASP A 87 21.03 -29.97 1.94
N LEU A 88 21.71 -29.61 0.84
CA LEU A 88 21.51 -30.26 -0.46
C LEU A 88 22.04 -31.70 -0.52
N THR A 89 22.76 -32.15 0.50
CA THR A 89 23.31 -33.51 0.54
C THR A 89 22.28 -34.53 1.00
N ASP A 90 21.38 -34.16 1.91
CA ASP A 90 20.40 -35.08 2.50
C ASP A 90 18.98 -34.53 2.62
N TYR A 91 18.79 -33.21 2.43
CA TYR A 91 17.53 -32.49 2.63
C TYR A 91 16.91 -32.69 4.03
N GLY A 92 17.66 -33.27 4.95
CA GLY A 92 17.22 -33.56 6.31
C GLY A 92 17.67 -32.55 7.34
N HIS A 93 18.76 -31.82 7.07
CA HIS A 93 19.24 -30.74 7.90
C HIS A 93 18.75 -29.41 7.31
N ILE A 94 18.05 -28.62 8.12
CA ILE A 94 17.34 -27.42 7.68
C ILE A 94 17.85 -26.26 8.51
N THR A 95 18.46 -25.30 7.85
CA THR A 95 18.93 -24.07 8.48
C THR A 95 17.85 -23.00 8.41
N PHE A 96 17.50 -22.37 9.52
CA PHE A 96 16.58 -21.26 9.57
C PHE A 96 17.34 -19.96 9.27
N LEU A 97 16.84 -19.20 8.29
CA LEU A 97 17.43 -17.93 7.87
C LEU A 97 16.65 -16.74 8.44
N PHE A 98 15.33 -16.83 8.41
CA PHE A 98 14.41 -15.88 9.03
C PHE A 98 13.33 -16.65 9.75
N SER A 99 12.81 -16.05 10.81
CA SER A 99 11.76 -16.67 11.61
C SER A 99 10.98 -15.61 12.36
N THR A 100 9.66 -15.60 12.19
CA THR A 100 8.74 -14.71 12.91
C THR A 100 7.47 -15.44 13.28
N VAL A 101 6.89 -15.08 14.40
CA VAL A 101 5.68 -15.70 14.96
C VAL A 101 4.65 -14.63 15.25
N ARG A 102 3.38 -14.98 15.19
CA ARG A 102 2.29 -14.10 15.60
C ARG A 102 2.42 -13.67 17.06
N TRP A 103 2.15 -12.40 17.38
CA TRP A 103 2.31 -11.81 18.72
C TRP A 103 1.56 -12.54 19.83
N GLU A 104 0.44 -13.18 19.51
CA GLU A 104 -0.36 -13.96 20.45
C GLU A 104 0.03 -15.45 20.49
N SER A 105 1.06 -15.85 19.78
CA SER A 105 1.48 -17.24 19.68
C SER A 105 2.30 -17.67 20.90
N GLU A 106 2.12 -18.91 21.34
CA GLU A 106 2.97 -19.56 22.35
C GLU A 106 4.32 -20.05 21.78
N TYR A 107 4.53 -19.91 20.45
CA TYR A 107 5.77 -20.31 19.80
C TYR A 107 6.83 -19.22 19.93
N THR A 108 8.10 -19.64 19.98
CA THR A 108 9.25 -18.75 19.91
C THR A 108 9.89 -18.83 18.53
N PRO A 109 10.29 -17.69 17.93
CA PRO A 109 11.00 -17.72 16.66
C PRO A 109 12.37 -18.40 16.83
N TYR A 110 12.88 -19.02 15.77
CA TYR A 110 14.23 -19.57 15.72
C TYR A 110 15.23 -18.48 15.38
N GLU A 111 16.41 -18.54 15.98
CA GLU A 111 17.52 -17.63 15.66
C GLU A 111 18.10 -17.93 14.27
N LEU A 112 18.74 -16.94 13.66
CA LEU A 112 19.48 -17.12 12.42
C LEU A 112 20.53 -18.21 12.55
N GLY A 113 20.53 -19.14 11.62
CA GLY A 113 21.49 -20.26 11.61
C GLY A 113 21.09 -21.44 12.48
N TYR A 114 19.92 -21.40 13.15
CA TYR A 114 19.42 -22.58 13.87
C TYR A 114 19.19 -23.74 12.91
N ILE A 115 19.72 -24.91 13.26
CA ILE A 115 19.61 -26.13 12.43
C ILE A 115 18.63 -27.09 13.08
N ARG A 116 17.60 -27.46 12.35
CA ARG A 116 16.67 -28.52 12.72
C ARG A 116 16.88 -29.73 11.82
N THR A 117 16.86 -30.92 12.41
CA THR A 117 16.97 -32.17 11.66
C THR A 117 15.60 -32.83 11.55
N THR A 118 15.26 -33.30 10.35
CA THR A 118 14.09 -34.15 10.09
C THR A 118 14.51 -35.50 9.55
N THR A 119 13.88 -36.55 10.05
CA THR A 119 14.00 -37.91 9.53
C THR A 119 12.82 -38.35 8.67
N ASN A 120 11.83 -37.46 8.51
CA ASN A 120 10.63 -37.75 7.72
C ASN A 120 10.96 -37.63 6.21
N GLU A 121 10.90 -38.77 5.50
CA GLU A 121 11.25 -38.86 4.09
C GLU A 121 10.28 -38.08 3.18
N GLU A 122 9.01 -37.94 3.58
CA GLU A 122 8.05 -37.09 2.85
C GLU A 122 8.48 -35.62 2.90
N TYR A 123 8.93 -35.13 4.04
CA TYR A 123 9.37 -33.75 4.19
C TYR A 123 10.64 -33.49 3.38
N LYS A 124 11.62 -34.40 3.44
CA LYS A 124 12.82 -34.32 2.63
C LYS A 124 12.53 -34.27 1.13
N LEU A 125 11.57 -35.12 0.67
CA LEU A 125 11.15 -35.14 -0.73
C LEU A 125 10.52 -33.80 -1.15
N LYS A 126 9.66 -33.20 -0.33
CA LYS A 126 9.02 -31.90 -0.61
C LYS A 126 10.03 -30.76 -0.64
N TYR A 127 10.99 -30.74 0.28
CA TYR A 127 12.10 -29.76 0.25
C TYR A 127 12.94 -29.90 -1.02
N ARG A 128 13.26 -31.13 -1.41
CA ARG A 128 13.97 -31.42 -2.65
C ARG A 128 13.18 -30.93 -3.88
N ASN A 129 11.91 -31.24 -3.99
CA ASN A 129 11.07 -30.85 -5.12
C ASN A 129 11.06 -29.33 -5.31
N LEU A 130 10.92 -28.57 -4.22
CA LEU A 130 10.95 -27.10 -4.25
C LEU A 130 12.32 -26.56 -4.63
N TYR A 131 13.39 -27.15 -4.09
CA TYR A 131 14.73 -26.66 -4.31
C TYR A 131 15.25 -26.97 -5.72
N GLU A 132 14.94 -28.13 -6.24
CA GLU A 132 15.32 -28.57 -7.59
C GLU A 132 14.37 -28.02 -8.68
N GLY A 133 13.31 -27.31 -8.31
CA GLY A 133 12.35 -26.73 -9.23
C GLY A 133 11.40 -27.74 -9.88
N VAL A 134 11.21 -28.91 -9.26
CA VAL A 134 10.24 -29.93 -9.69
C VAL A 134 8.82 -29.47 -9.35
N SER A 135 8.66 -28.74 -8.25
CA SER A 135 7.39 -28.14 -7.81
C SER A 135 7.61 -26.66 -7.47
N ASP A 136 6.62 -25.82 -7.77
CA ASP A 136 6.63 -24.40 -7.38
C ASP A 136 5.92 -24.15 -6.04
N ARG A 137 5.26 -25.18 -5.48
CA ARG A 137 4.61 -25.11 -4.17
C ARG A 137 4.43 -26.51 -3.58
N GLU A 138 4.59 -26.62 -2.26
CA GLU A 138 4.37 -27.85 -1.51
C GLU A 138 3.62 -27.56 -0.20
N LEU A 139 2.79 -28.51 0.24
CA LEU A 139 2.02 -28.41 1.48
C LEU A 139 2.47 -29.50 2.46
N LEU A 140 2.82 -29.12 3.68
CA LEU A 140 3.00 -30.06 4.78
C LEU A 140 1.79 -30.07 5.70
N LEU A 141 1.34 -31.26 6.02
CA LEU A 141 0.32 -31.51 7.03
C LEU A 141 1.01 -32.09 8.26
N LEU A 142 1.07 -31.32 9.32
CA LEU A 142 1.69 -31.76 10.58
C LEU A 142 0.60 -32.24 11.54
N ASN A 143 0.58 -33.55 11.78
CA ASN A 143 -0.15 -34.17 12.87
C ASN A 143 0.85 -34.40 14.02
N ASP A 144 0.90 -33.50 14.97
CA ASP A 144 1.76 -33.67 16.14
C ASP A 144 1.19 -34.72 17.11
N ALA A 145 1.48 -35.98 16.83
CA ALA A 145 1.17 -37.09 17.74
C ALA A 145 2.07 -37.14 18.99
N GLY A 146 3.01 -36.19 19.13
CA GLY A 146 4.02 -36.19 20.20
C GLY A 146 3.91 -35.06 21.24
N TYR A 147 3.15 -34.02 21.01
CA TYR A 147 2.92 -32.93 21.95
C TYR A 147 1.56 -33.01 22.61
N LYS A 148 1.47 -32.66 23.89
CA LYS A 148 0.27 -32.76 24.76
C LYS A 148 -0.97 -31.95 24.31
N ARG A 149 -0.89 -31.19 23.22
CA ARG A 149 -1.99 -30.57 22.48
C ARG A 149 -1.81 -30.91 21.02
N SER A 150 -2.69 -31.74 20.45
CA SER A 150 -2.72 -32.06 19.03
C SER A 150 -3.20 -30.85 18.24
N THR A 151 -2.33 -29.89 17.97
CA THR A 151 -2.63 -28.78 17.08
C THR A 151 -2.39 -29.26 15.65
N HIS A 152 -3.48 -29.47 14.94
CA HIS A 152 -3.40 -29.71 13.49
C HIS A 152 -3.06 -28.37 12.83
N HIS A 153 -1.96 -28.33 12.09
CA HIS A 153 -1.58 -27.16 11.32
C HIS A 153 -1.12 -27.55 9.91
N ILE A 154 -1.29 -26.62 9.00
CA ILE A 154 -0.76 -26.72 7.63
C ILE A 154 0.44 -25.79 7.50
N THR A 155 1.41 -26.19 6.69
CA THR A 155 2.53 -25.34 6.29
C THR A 155 2.60 -25.28 4.78
N ALA A 156 2.28 -24.13 4.21
CA ALA A 156 2.47 -23.84 2.80
C ALA A 156 3.92 -23.44 2.56
N MET A 157 4.54 -24.02 1.56
CA MET A 157 5.95 -23.80 1.22
C MET A 157 6.10 -23.39 -0.23
N VAL A 158 6.89 -22.36 -0.48
CA VAL A 158 7.23 -21.89 -1.81
C VAL A 158 8.73 -21.57 -1.90
N PRO A 159 9.36 -21.70 -3.08
CA PRO A 159 10.76 -21.40 -3.25
C PRO A 159 11.01 -19.90 -3.33
N VAL A 160 12.05 -19.43 -2.68
CA VAL A 160 12.62 -18.10 -2.88
C VAL A 160 13.69 -18.23 -3.97
N LYS A 161 13.46 -17.56 -5.09
CA LYS A 161 14.34 -17.63 -6.27
C LYS A 161 15.12 -16.33 -6.45
N ASN A 162 16.33 -16.45 -6.96
CA ASN A 162 17.13 -15.29 -7.38
C ASN A 162 16.77 -14.84 -8.81
N THR A 163 17.42 -13.81 -9.30
CA THR A 163 17.24 -13.29 -10.67
C THR A 163 17.49 -14.36 -11.75
N ASP A 164 18.38 -15.33 -11.52
CA ASP A 164 18.66 -16.45 -12.42
C ASP A 164 17.61 -17.58 -12.33
N GLN A 165 16.51 -17.39 -11.60
CA GLN A 165 15.46 -18.37 -11.34
C GLN A 165 15.95 -19.62 -10.58
N ARG A 166 17.06 -19.53 -9.86
CA ARG A 166 17.55 -20.61 -9.00
C ARG A 166 16.98 -20.45 -7.60
N THR A 167 16.49 -21.52 -7.04
CA THR A 167 16.02 -21.51 -5.64
C THR A 167 17.21 -21.32 -4.70
N LYS A 168 17.12 -20.34 -3.82
CA LYS A 168 18.08 -20.01 -2.78
C LYS A 168 17.63 -20.46 -1.40
N ALA A 169 16.34 -20.37 -1.14
CA ALA A 169 15.72 -20.76 0.12
C ALA A 169 14.27 -21.21 -0.12
N ILE A 170 13.64 -21.69 0.92
CA ILE A 170 12.20 -22.05 0.93
C ILE A 170 11.55 -21.21 2.02
N ILE A 171 10.49 -20.50 1.66
CA ILE A 171 9.66 -19.81 2.63
C ILE A 171 8.49 -20.72 3.03
N CYS A 172 8.20 -20.72 4.30
CA CYS A 172 7.23 -21.56 4.95
C CYS A 172 6.25 -20.70 5.73
N VAL A 173 4.95 -20.85 5.46
CA VAL A 173 3.87 -20.19 6.19
C VAL A 173 3.01 -21.23 6.86
N GLN A 174 3.00 -21.22 8.18
CA GLN A 174 2.25 -22.15 9.02
C GLN A 174 0.98 -21.50 9.55
N ARG A 175 -0.15 -22.23 9.45
CA ARG A 175 -1.44 -21.82 10.00
C ARG A 175 -2.07 -22.93 10.81
N GLN A 176 -2.73 -22.57 11.93
CA GLN A 176 -3.50 -23.51 12.75
C GLN A 176 -4.84 -23.84 12.10
N MET A 177 -5.29 -25.09 12.23
CA MET A 177 -6.56 -25.56 11.69
C MET A 177 -7.69 -25.62 12.73
N ASP A 178 -7.47 -25.13 13.93
CA ASP A 178 -8.47 -25.23 15.01
C ASP A 178 -9.76 -24.48 14.69
N ASP A 179 -9.69 -23.37 13.96
CA ASP A 179 -10.87 -22.61 13.52
C ASP A 179 -11.76 -23.39 12.56
N ILE A 180 -11.20 -24.21 11.70
CA ILE A 180 -11.97 -25.07 10.78
C ILE A 180 -12.82 -26.08 11.58
N ARG A 181 -12.26 -26.65 12.64
CA ARG A 181 -12.94 -27.62 13.48
C ARG A 181 -14.15 -27.03 14.21
N ASN A 182 -14.03 -25.81 14.71
CA ASN A 182 -15.11 -25.09 15.37
C ASN A 182 -16.25 -24.77 14.40
N ILE A 183 -15.94 -24.37 13.16
CA ILE A 183 -16.92 -24.12 12.10
C ILE A 183 -17.65 -25.42 11.71
N GLN A 184 -16.93 -26.55 11.59
CA GLN A 184 -17.48 -27.85 11.27
C GLN A 184 -18.46 -28.36 12.35
N MET A 185 -18.11 -28.22 13.63
CA MET A 185 -18.98 -28.62 14.75
C MET A 185 -20.26 -27.78 14.81
N GLY A 186 -20.16 -26.47 14.54
CA GLY A 186 -21.34 -25.59 14.45
C GLY A 186 -22.28 -25.95 13.28
N TYR A 187 -21.74 -26.44 12.16
CA TYR A 187 -22.54 -26.95 11.04
C TYR A 187 -23.25 -28.24 11.41
N VAL A 188 -22.56 -29.21 12.00
CA VAL A 188 -23.12 -30.49 12.45
C VAL A 188 -24.25 -30.31 13.46
N SER A 189 -24.08 -29.39 14.43
CA SER A 189 -25.12 -29.05 15.40
C SER A 189 -26.40 -28.54 14.72
N ARG A 190 -26.29 -27.61 13.77
CA ARG A 190 -27.44 -27.09 13.03
C ARG A 190 -28.14 -28.13 12.16
N VAL A 191 -27.38 -29.05 11.55
CA VAL A 191 -27.93 -30.15 10.74
C VAL A 191 -28.75 -31.11 11.65
N ILE A 192 -28.23 -31.43 12.83
CA ILE A 192 -28.94 -32.31 13.79
C ILE A 192 -30.21 -31.60 14.32
N GLU A 193 -30.15 -30.33 14.66
CA GLU A 193 -31.32 -29.54 15.09
C GLU A 193 -32.39 -29.46 14.00
N THR A 194 -31.96 -29.24 12.75
CA THR A 194 -32.89 -29.20 11.60
C THR A 194 -33.58 -30.55 11.37
N LEU A 195 -32.85 -31.66 11.55
CA LEU A 195 -33.41 -33.03 11.43
C LEU A 195 -34.37 -33.36 12.57
N LEU A 196 -34.06 -32.92 13.81
CA LEU A 196 -34.96 -33.13 14.95
C LEU A 196 -36.26 -32.34 14.81
N MET A 197 -36.20 -31.09 14.29
CA MET A 197 -37.42 -30.32 14.00
C MET A 197 -38.30 -30.95 12.94
N LEU A 198 -37.71 -31.47 11.83
CA LEU A 198 -38.44 -32.17 10.78
C LEU A 198 -39.12 -33.44 11.31
N ALA A 199 -38.42 -34.26 12.11
CA ALA A 199 -38.98 -35.48 12.68
C ALA A 199 -40.15 -35.21 13.65
N ALA A 200 -40.05 -34.16 14.47
CA ALA A 200 -41.14 -33.76 15.36
C ALA A 200 -42.38 -33.28 14.60
N PHE A 201 -42.18 -32.59 13.46
CA PHE A 201 -43.26 -32.09 12.60
C PHE A 201 -44.09 -33.23 11.95
N GLU A 202 -43.40 -34.23 11.37
CA GLU A 202 -44.08 -35.35 10.70
C GLU A 202 -44.84 -36.26 11.64
N ILE A 203 -44.45 -36.38 12.89
CA ILE A 203 -45.13 -37.21 13.91
C ILE A 203 -46.44 -36.58 14.37
N THR A 204 -46.51 -35.24 14.37
CA THR A 204 -47.65 -34.54 15.00
C THR A 204 -48.63 -33.88 14.04
N GLY A 205 -48.32 -33.76 12.74
CA GLY A 205 -48.97 -32.69 11.98
C GLY A 205 -49.70 -32.97 10.67
N VAL A 206 -49.61 -34.17 10.05
CA VAL A 206 -50.15 -34.39 8.67
C VAL A 206 -51.68 -34.22 8.59
N GLY A 207 -52.43 -34.46 9.67
CA GLY A 207 -53.89 -34.35 9.69
C GLY A 207 -54.44 -32.92 9.86
N LEU A 208 -53.70 -32.04 10.54
CA LEU A 208 -54.14 -30.66 10.90
C LEU A 208 -53.62 -29.61 9.93
N TYR A 209 -52.61 -29.96 9.12
CA TYR A 209 -51.80 -29.03 8.33
C TYR A 209 -52.51 -28.47 7.09
N MET A 210 -53.37 -29.24 6.42
CA MET A 210 -53.79 -28.92 5.05
C MET A 210 -54.81 -27.74 4.93
N SER A 211 -55.62 -27.47 5.90
CA SER A 211 -56.70 -26.46 5.70
C SER A 211 -56.47 -25.08 6.33
N GLU A 212 -55.83 -25.00 7.51
CA GLU A 212 -55.70 -23.70 8.18
C GLU A 212 -54.29 -23.15 8.22
N GLN A 213 -53.29 -23.95 8.02
CA GLN A 213 -51.91 -23.49 8.23
C GLN A 213 -51.08 -23.25 6.98
N LEU A 214 -51.54 -23.64 5.79
CA LEU A 214 -50.81 -23.44 4.55
C LEU A 214 -51.27 -22.23 3.74
N ILE A 215 -52.57 -22.11 3.47
CA ILE A 215 -53.04 -21.10 2.51
C ILE A 215 -53.06 -19.69 3.12
N LYS A 216 -53.65 -19.53 4.33
CA LYS A 216 -53.78 -18.21 4.98
C LYS A 216 -52.43 -17.57 5.33
N PRO A 217 -51.42 -18.30 5.91
CA PRO A 217 -50.11 -17.75 6.16
C PRO A 217 -49.36 -17.33 4.89
N VAL A 218 -49.40 -18.16 3.83
CA VAL A 218 -48.72 -17.86 2.56
C VAL A 218 -49.28 -16.61 1.91
N THR A 219 -50.60 -16.42 1.93
CA THR A 219 -51.21 -15.18 1.40
C THR A 219 -50.71 -13.94 2.16
N LYS A 220 -50.68 -14.00 3.51
CA LYS A 220 -50.19 -12.90 4.35
C LYS A 220 -48.70 -12.58 4.08
N ILE A 221 -47.85 -13.62 3.93
CA ILE A 221 -46.44 -13.44 3.60
C ILE A 221 -46.29 -12.74 2.24
N THR A 222 -47.08 -13.15 1.25
CA THR A 222 -47.03 -12.56 -0.10
C THR A 222 -47.48 -11.10 -0.11
N GLU A 223 -48.50 -10.79 0.65
CA GLU A 223 -49.00 -9.41 0.81
C GLU A 223 -47.95 -8.53 1.48
N GLU A 224 -47.32 -8.99 2.55
CA GLU A 224 -46.28 -8.24 3.28
C GLU A 224 -44.99 -8.05 2.46
N ALA A 225 -44.48 -9.10 1.85
CA ALA A 225 -43.33 -8.99 0.95
C ALA A 225 -43.57 -8.03 -0.21
N SER A 226 -44.81 -8.02 -0.74
CA SER A 226 -45.22 -7.07 -1.79
C SER A 226 -45.37 -5.63 -1.28
N ARG A 227 -45.74 -5.45 -0.02
CA ARG A 227 -45.80 -4.16 0.65
C ARG A 227 -44.37 -3.61 0.86
N PHE A 228 -43.49 -4.43 1.50
CA PHE A 228 -42.12 -4.04 1.76
C PHE A 228 -41.36 -3.66 0.48
N ALA A 229 -41.54 -4.43 -0.61
CA ALA A 229 -40.92 -4.15 -1.91
C ALA A 229 -41.41 -2.79 -2.54
N ARG A 230 -42.58 -2.28 -2.16
CA ARG A 230 -43.10 -1.00 -2.66
C ARG A 230 -42.74 0.17 -1.75
N GLU A 231 -42.72 -0.05 -0.45
CA GLU A 231 -42.62 1.00 0.56
C GLU A 231 -41.22 1.15 1.15
N ASN A 232 -40.39 0.08 1.10
CA ASN A 232 -39.07 0.00 1.72
C ASN A 232 -39.06 0.33 3.24
N GLU A 233 -40.21 0.17 3.89
CA GLU A 233 -40.36 0.39 5.33
C GLU A 233 -40.74 -0.90 6.02
N THR A 234 -40.10 -1.17 7.15
CA THR A 234 -40.42 -2.32 8.01
C THR A 234 -41.86 -2.20 8.52
N ALA A 235 -42.59 -3.30 8.59
CA ALA A 235 -43.92 -3.32 9.13
C ALA A 235 -43.96 -2.95 10.62
N GLU A 236 -45.00 -2.23 11.06
CA GLU A 236 -45.26 -1.99 12.50
C GLU A 236 -45.45 -3.30 13.29
N LYS A 237 -45.90 -4.37 12.61
CA LYS A 237 -46.09 -5.71 13.19
C LYS A 237 -45.35 -6.74 12.34
N LYS A 238 -44.48 -7.52 12.99
CA LYS A 238 -43.76 -8.60 12.35
C LYS A 238 -44.74 -9.69 11.84
N LEU A 239 -44.42 -10.32 10.74
CA LEU A 239 -45.12 -11.50 10.23
C LEU A 239 -45.15 -12.62 11.27
N THR A 240 -44.06 -12.79 12.01
CA THR A 240 -43.91 -13.75 13.12
C THR A 240 -44.90 -13.54 14.26
N ASP A 241 -45.46 -12.34 14.45
CA ASP A 241 -46.53 -12.07 15.42
C ASP A 241 -47.88 -12.68 15.00
N SER A 242 -48.11 -12.79 13.69
CA SER A 242 -49.36 -13.28 13.11
C SER A 242 -49.27 -14.74 12.64
N ILE A 243 -48.07 -15.26 12.39
CA ILE A 243 -47.81 -16.61 11.89
C ILE A 243 -46.93 -17.34 12.93
N ARG A 244 -47.59 -18.03 13.87
CA ARG A 244 -46.95 -18.71 14.99
C ARG A 244 -46.50 -20.15 14.70
N GLY A 245 -46.45 -20.57 13.41
CA GLY A 245 -46.00 -21.91 13.03
C GLY A 245 -44.50 -22.12 13.22
N GLN A 246 -44.10 -23.32 13.62
CA GLN A 246 -42.68 -23.75 13.60
C GLN A 246 -42.32 -24.55 12.34
N ASP A 247 -43.16 -24.49 11.31
CA ASP A 247 -43.03 -25.13 10.02
C ASP A 247 -42.31 -24.24 9.00
N GLU A 248 -42.13 -24.71 7.76
CA GLU A 248 -41.46 -23.99 6.67
C GLU A 248 -42.09 -22.60 6.41
N ILE A 249 -43.40 -22.45 6.71
CA ILE A 249 -44.10 -21.16 6.55
C ILE A 249 -43.68 -20.18 7.67
N GLY A 250 -43.53 -20.71 8.90
CA GLY A 250 -42.97 -19.91 10.01
C GLY A 250 -41.52 -19.51 9.77
N VAL A 251 -40.71 -20.42 9.23
CA VAL A 251 -39.33 -20.12 8.81
C VAL A 251 -39.29 -19.12 7.66
N LEU A 252 -40.23 -19.21 6.70
CA LEU A 252 -40.35 -18.25 5.62
C LEU A 252 -40.75 -16.86 6.14
N ALA A 253 -41.74 -16.81 7.04
CA ALA A 253 -42.16 -15.56 7.69
C ALA A 253 -41.01 -14.93 8.47
N GLN A 254 -40.28 -15.75 9.26
CA GLN A 254 -39.10 -15.30 9.97
C GLN A 254 -37.97 -14.86 9.05
N SER A 255 -37.82 -15.54 7.89
CA SER A 255 -36.80 -15.16 6.91
C SER A 255 -37.14 -13.84 6.23
N ILE A 256 -38.43 -13.57 5.99
CA ILE A 256 -38.88 -12.27 5.46
C ILE A 256 -38.71 -11.16 6.51
N ASP A 257 -39.15 -11.37 7.77
CA ASP A 257 -38.93 -10.40 8.84
C ASP A 257 -37.43 -10.10 9.00
N ARG A 258 -36.57 -11.14 8.98
CA ARG A 258 -35.10 -10.95 9.02
C ARG A 258 -34.56 -10.25 7.78
N MET A 259 -35.10 -10.59 6.63
CA MET A 259 -34.70 -9.93 5.38
C MET A 259 -35.06 -8.44 5.41
N GLU A 260 -36.25 -8.10 5.92
CA GLU A 260 -36.67 -6.71 6.12
C GLU A 260 -35.76 -5.99 7.13
N GLU A 261 -35.47 -6.63 8.28
CA GLU A 261 -34.51 -6.11 9.28
C GLU A 261 -33.11 -5.97 8.69
N GLN A 262 -32.61 -6.99 8.01
CA GLN A 262 -31.26 -6.96 7.40
C GLN A 262 -31.15 -5.92 6.29
N ILE A 263 -32.19 -5.76 5.47
CA ILE A 263 -32.19 -4.71 4.43
C ILE A 263 -32.21 -3.34 5.08
N THR A 264 -33.04 -3.14 6.12
CA THR A 264 -33.11 -1.87 6.85
C THR A 264 -31.78 -1.58 7.55
N ASP A 265 -31.20 -2.56 8.25
CA ASP A 265 -29.88 -2.44 8.88
C ASP A 265 -28.78 -2.17 7.83
N TYR A 266 -28.85 -2.85 6.70
CA TYR A 266 -27.90 -2.65 5.59
C TYR A 266 -28.03 -1.25 4.99
N MET A 267 -29.26 -0.77 4.79
CA MET A 267 -29.53 0.60 4.33
C MET A 267 -29.01 1.62 5.35
N GLN A 268 -29.21 1.36 6.63
CA GLN A 268 -28.73 2.21 7.70
C GLN A 268 -27.19 2.17 7.80
N HIS A 269 -26.60 0.97 7.63
CA HIS A 269 -25.16 0.80 7.56
C HIS A 269 -24.56 1.50 6.32
N LEU A 270 -25.19 1.33 5.14
CA LEU A 270 -24.78 2.03 3.92
C LEU A 270 -24.84 3.55 4.10
N THR A 271 -25.91 4.05 4.73
CA THR A 271 -26.07 5.48 5.01
C THR A 271 -24.94 5.96 5.93
N THR A 272 -24.64 5.19 6.98
CA THR A 272 -23.55 5.50 7.92
C THR A 272 -22.20 5.47 7.23
N VAL A 273 -21.91 4.41 6.45
CA VAL A 273 -20.65 4.28 5.70
C VAL A 273 -20.51 5.38 4.66
N THR A 274 -21.62 5.74 3.99
CA THR A 274 -21.60 6.83 3.01
C THR A 274 -21.34 8.18 3.69
N ALA A 275 -22.02 8.45 4.81
CA ALA A 275 -21.81 9.67 5.60
C ALA A 275 -20.37 9.73 6.16
N GLU A 276 -19.83 8.60 6.59
CA GLU A 276 -18.44 8.52 7.07
C GLU A 276 -17.43 8.72 5.94
N LYS A 277 -17.70 8.14 4.76
CA LYS A 277 -16.91 8.37 3.54
C LYS A 277 -16.93 9.85 3.12
N GLU A 278 -18.10 10.48 3.16
CA GLU A 278 -18.23 11.91 2.86
C GLU A 278 -17.50 12.78 3.89
N ARG A 279 -17.58 12.40 5.17
CA ARG A 279 -16.83 13.08 6.24
C ARG A 279 -15.31 12.96 6.01
N ILE A 280 -14.81 11.73 5.77
CA ILE A 280 -13.40 11.48 5.49
C ILE A 280 -12.96 12.27 4.25
N SER A 281 -13.77 12.27 3.19
CA SER A 281 -13.47 13.05 1.97
C SER A 281 -13.41 14.55 2.27
N THR A 282 -14.29 15.05 3.12
CA THR A 282 -14.29 16.46 3.54
C THR A 282 -13.04 16.78 4.37
N GLU A 283 -12.69 15.91 5.33
CA GLU A 283 -11.48 16.07 6.14
C GLU A 283 -10.20 16.03 5.28
N LEU A 284 -10.16 15.14 4.27
CA LEU A 284 -9.06 15.07 3.31
C LEU A 284 -8.99 16.32 2.42
N ASN A 285 -10.14 16.89 2.02
CA ASN A 285 -10.17 18.15 1.26
C ASN A 285 -9.62 19.31 2.10
N VAL A 286 -9.94 19.35 3.40
CA VAL A 286 -9.35 20.34 4.31
C VAL A 286 -7.83 20.14 4.44
N ALA A 287 -7.38 18.90 4.58
CA ALA A 287 -5.94 18.58 4.61
C ALA A 287 -5.24 19.00 3.32
N LYS A 288 -5.86 18.77 2.17
CA LYS A 288 -5.39 19.25 0.86
C LYS A 288 -5.24 20.76 0.82
N GLN A 289 -6.23 21.50 1.33
CA GLN A 289 -6.16 22.95 1.37
C GLN A 289 -5.04 23.43 2.30
N ILE A 290 -4.93 22.85 3.49
CA ILE A 290 -3.83 23.17 4.43
C ILE A 290 -2.47 22.92 3.77
N GLN A 291 -2.31 21.77 3.09
CA GLN A 291 -1.07 21.43 2.39
C GLN A 291 -0.76 22.45 1.28
N ALA A 292 -1.77 22.79 0.46
CA ALA A 292 -1.62 23.78 -0.60
C ALA A 292 -1.23 25.17 -0.05
N ASP A 293 -1.83 25.58 1.08
CA ASP A 293 -1.53 26.84 1.74
C ASP A 293 -0.12 26.88 2.38
N MET A 294 0.48 25.71 2.62
CA MET A 294 1.87 25.60 3.09
C MET A 294 2.90 25.81 1.98
N LEU A 295 2.51 25.62 0.72
CA LEU A 295 3.39 25.86 -0.41
C LEU A 295 3.30 27.33 -0.84
N PRO A 296 4.41 27.95 -1.27
CA PRO A 296 4.37 29.28 -1.83
C PRO A 296 3.45 29.32 -3.06
N SER A 297 2.30 30.00 -2.96
CA SER A 297 1.24 29.98 -3.99
C SER A 297 0.89 31.36 -4.54
N VAL A 298 1.43 32.44 -3.94
CA VAL A 298 1.20 33.81 -4.38
C VAL A 298 2.36 34.25 -5.27
N PHE A 299 2.07 34.61 -6.50
CA PHE A 299 3.06 35.08 -7.48
C PHE A 299 2.69 36.47 -8.02
N PRO A 300 3.67 37.37 -8.27
CA PRO A 300 5.11 37.17 -8.01
C PRO A 300 5.41 37.00 -6.53
N ALA A 301 6.26 36.02 -6.19
CA ALA A 301 6.54 35.67 -4.79
C ALA A 301 7.39 36.74 -4.07
N PHE A 302 8.24 37.45 -4.84
CA PHE A 302 9.12 38.50 -4.36
C PHE A 302 8.95 39.77 -5.20
N PRO A 303 7.85 40.52 -5.02
CA PRO A 303 7.56 41.68 -5.87
C PRO A 303 8.57 42.82 -5.74
N ASP A 304 9.33 42.87 -4.63
CA ASP A 304 10.34 43.88 -4.36
C ASP A 304 11.74 43.50 -4.89
N HIS A 305 11.91 42.30 -5.47
CA HIS A 305 13.15 41.82 -6.06
C HIS A 305 13.08 41.84 -7.59
N ASP A 306 14.01 42.57 -8.17
CA ASP A 306 14.22 42.59 -9.63
C ASP A 306 15.35 41.65 -10.08
N ASP A 307 16.06 41.03 -9.14
CA ASP A 307 17.23 40.20 -9.40
C ASP A 307 16.88 38.83 -10.01
N PHE A 308 15.66 38.37 -9.78
CA PHE A 308 15.16 37.08 -10.30
C PHE A 308 13.64 37.08 -10.45
N ASP A 309 13.16 36.07 -11.19
CA ASP A 309 11.75 35.69 -11.26
C ASP A 309 11.64 34.18 -10.97
N ILE A 310 10.67 33.76 -10.17
CA ILE A 310 10.48 32.38 -9.77
C ILE A 310 9.00 32.01 -9.83
N PHE A 311 8.72 30.82 -10.34
CA PHE A 311 7.37 30.28 -10.40
C PHE A 311 7.40 28.79 -10.14
N ALA A 312 6.40 28.26 -9.43
CA ALA A 312 6.31 26.83 -9.16
C ALA A 312 4.86 26.37 -9.17
N THR A 313 4.66 25.08 -9.48
CA THR A 313 3.36 24.42 -9.47
C THR A 313 3.49 23.02 -8.91
N MET A 314 2.43 22.56 -8.22
CA MET A 314 2.29 21.20 -7.75
C MET A 314 0.87 20.73 -8.00
N THR A 315 0.72 19.55 -8.60
CA THR A 315 -0.57 18.90 -8.83
C THR A 315 -0.51 17.49 -8.23
N PRO A 316 -1.17 17.25 -7.09
CA PRO A 316 -1.11 15.94 -6.45
C PRO A 316 -1.90 14.89 -7.24
N ALA A 317 -1.45 13.63 -7.22
CA ALA A 317 -2.12 12.48 -7.84
C ALA A 317 -3.29 11.96 -7.02
N LYS A 318 -3.30 12.23 -5.71
CA LYS A 318 -4.38 11.90 -4.77
C LYS A 318 -4.91 13.19 -4.11
N GLU A 319 -5.72 13.03 -3.09
CA GLU A 319 -6.25 14.16 -2.33
C GLU A 319 -5.15 15.01 -1.70
N VAL A 320 -4.06 14.36 -1.24
CA VAL A 320 -2.84 15.00 -0.71
C VAL A 320 -1.61 14.33 -1.31
N GLY A 321 -0.55 15.10 -1.55
CA GLY A 321 0.69 14.67 -2.19
C GLY A 321 1.86 14.49 -1.22
N GLY A 322 2.88 13.75 -1.67
CA GLY A 322 4.18 13.63 -1.02
C GLY A 322 5.16 14.72 -1.46
N ASP A 323 4.99 15.20 -2.67
CA ASP A 323 5.82 16.23 -3.29
C ASP A 323 5.73 17.57 -2.57
N PHE A 324 6.81 18.32 -2.63
CA PHE A 324 6.78 19.75 -2.31
C PHE A 324 7.90 20.53 -2.99
N TYR A 325 7.62 21.79 -3.17
CA TYR A 325 8.62 22.80 -3.44
C TYR A 325 8.64 23.85 -2.32
N ASP A 326 9.76 24.49 -2.13
CA ASP A 326 9.85 25.69 -1.32
C ASP A 326 10.91 26.64 -1.90
N PHE A 327 10.70 27.92 -1.68
CA PHE A 327 11.70 28.93 -1.95
C PHE A 327 11.50 30.08 -0.97
N PHE A 328 12.59 30.57 -0.43
CA PHE A 328 12.58 31.64 0.56
C PHE A 328 13.95 32.31 0.64
N LEU A 329 13.97 33.55 1.06
CA LEU A 329 15.21 34.21 1.38
C LEU A 329 15.72 33.71 2.73
N VAL A 330 16.99 33.29 2.76
CA VAL A 330 17.72 32.94 3.98
C VAL A 330 18.13 34.22 4.69
N ASP A 331 18.60 35.19 3.90
CA ASP A 331 18.91 36.58 4.26
C ASP A 331 18.65 37.49 3.04
N ASP A 332 19.04 38.74 3.10
CA ASP A 332 18.81 39.74 2.04
C ASP A 332 19.49 39.41 0.70
N ASP A 333 20.48 38.49 0.68
CA ASP A 333 21.27 38.14 -0.51
C ASP A 333 21.24 36.65 -0.89
N HIS A 334 20.64 35.81 -0.09
CA HIS A 334 20.64 34.37 -0.31
C HIS A 334 19.23 33.79 -0.52
N LEU A 335 18.97 33.25 -1.69
CA LEU A 335 17.73 32.56 -2.04
C LEU A 335 17.92 31.06 -1.91
N ALA A 336 17.16 30.43 -1.01
CA ALA A 336 17.02 28.98 -0.95
C ALA A 336 15.90 28.50 -1.88
N MET A 337 16.16 27.42 -2.60
CA MET A 337 15.20 26.70 -3.46
C MET A 337 15.24 25.23 -3.10
N VAL A 338 14.08 24.61 -2.96
CA VAL A 338 13.92 23.20 -2.59
C VAL A 338 12.90 22.55 -3.52
N MET A 339 13.23 21.37 -3.99
CA MET A 339 12.32 20.44 -4.67
C MET A 339 12.48 19.07 -4.02
N ALA A 340 11.40 18.44 -3.63
CA ALA A 340 11.47 17.17 -2.93
C ALA A 340 10.25 16.31 -3.19
N ASP A 341 10.45 15.01 -3.14
CA ASP A 341 9.42 13.98 -3.24
C ASP A 341 9.58 12.96 -2.12
N VAL A 342 8.50 12.69 -1.41
CA VAL A 342 8.42 11.74 -0.29
C VAL A 342 7.95 10.38 -0.80
N SER A 343 8.68 9.35 -0.45
CA SER A 343 8.32 7.97 -0.78
C SER A 343 6.91 7.60 -0.30
N GLY A 344 6.11 6.99 -1.18
CA GLY A 344 4.73 6.63 -0.88
C GLY A 344 3.73 7.73 -1.25
N LYS A 345 2.46 7.56 -0.90
CA LYS A 345 1.38 8.46 -1.34
C LYS A 345 0.29 8.62 -0.29
N GLY A 346 -0.41 9.74 -0.32
CA GLY A 346 -1.53 10.02 0.58
C GLY A 346 -1.10 10.62 1.92
N VAL A 347 -1.93 10.46 2.95
CA VAL A 347 -1.77 11.16 4.23
C VAL A 347 -0.41 10.96 4.91
N PRO A 348 0.17 9.73 4.98
CA PRO A 348 1.49 9.57 5.59
C PRO A 348 2.58 10.37 4.87
N ALA A 349 2.60 10.32 3.53
CA ALA A 349 3.56 11.06 2.71
C ALA A 349 3.39 12.57 2.90
N ALA A 350 2.14 13.06 2.90
CA ALA A 350 1.84 14.46 3.13
C ALA A 350 2.31 14.96 4.51
N LEU A 351 2.14 14.18 5.56
CA LEU A 351 2.63 14.52 6.90
C LEU A 351 4.16 14.53 6.95
N PHE A 352 4.80 13.56 6.34
CA PHE A 352 6.26 13.50 6.28
C PHE A 352 6.83 14.67 5.46
N MET A 353 6.15 15.07 4.39
CA MET A 353 6.45 16.26 3.60
C MET A 353 6.44 17.53 4.45
N VAL A 354 5.37 17.74 5.25
CA VAL A 354 5.26 18.92 6.12
C VAL A 354 6.41 19.01 7.11
N ILE A 355 6.75 17.87 7.73
CA ILE A 355 7.87 17.79 8.68
C ILE A 355 9.18 18.12 7.95
N THR A 356 9.45 17.47 6.82
CA THR A 356 10.67 17.66 6.04
C THR A 356 10.83 19.11 5.60
N LYS A 357 9.79 19.69 4.99
CA LYS A 357 9.75 21.09 4.56
C LYS A 357 10.08 22.06 5.71
N THR A 358 9.42 21.84 6.86
CA THR A 358 9.60 22.68 8.04
C THR A 358 11.02 22.59 8.59
N LEU A 359 11.58 21.38 8.67
CA LEU A 359 12.94 21.16 9.16
C LEU A 359 13.98 21.80 8.24
N ILE A 360 13.84 21.63 6.91
CA ILE A 360 14.73 22.24 5.92
C ILE A 360 14.71 23.75 6.07
N LYS A 361 13.52 24.38 6.09
CA LYS A 361 13.39 25.82 6.20
C LYS A 361 13.98 26.38 7.49
N ASN A 362 13.64 25.75 8.63
CA ASN A 362 14.16 26.18 9.93
C ASN A 362 15.70 26.09 10.00
N ARG A 363 16.27 25.03 9.42
CA ARG A 363 17.72 24.84 9.43
C ARG A 363 18.44 25.79 8.49
N ALA A 364 17.88 26.02 7.30
CA ALA A 364 18.42 27.00 6.35
C ALA A 364 18.50 28.41 6.94
N GLN A 365 17.50 28.84 7.74
CA GLN A 365 17.48 30.14 8.41
C GLN A 365 18.57 30.30 9.48
N MET A 366 19.28 29.23 9.87
CA MET A 366 20.43 29.29 10.77
C MET A 366 21.74 29.60 10.03
N GLY A 367 21.71 29.62 8.69
CA GLY A 367 22.87 29.97 7.87
C GLY A 367 23.78 28.78 7.56
N ASP A 368 23.29 27.55 7.76
CA ASP A 368 24.03 26.32 7.40
C ASP A 368 24.11 26.17 5.87
N SER A 369 25.13 25.46 5.40
CA SER A 369 25.24 25.06 3.99
C SER A 369 24.20 24.00 3.63
N PRO A 370 23.83 23.84 2.34
CA PRO A 370 22.87 22.83 1.91
C PRO A 370 23.20 21.41 2.39
N ALA A 371 24.47 21.03 2.44
CA ALA A 371 24.90 19.73 2.94
C ALA A 371 24.68 19.58 4.45
N GLU A 372 25.00 20.61 5.22
CA GLU A 372 24.79 20.62 6.67
C GLU A 372 23.29 20.61 7.00
N ILE A 373 22.48 21.37 6.25
CA ILE A 373 21.02 21.37 6.38
C ILE A 373 20.50 19.94 6.21
N LEU A 374 20.82 19.31 5.08
CA LEU A 374 20.31 17.96 4.79
C LEU A 374 20.87 16.91 5.74
N PHE A 375 22.11 17.06 6.22
CA PHE A 375 22.67 16.16 7.24
C PHE A 375 21.84 16.21 8.54
N HIS A 376 21.55 17.39 9.03
CA HIS A 376 20.76 17.54 10.25
C HIS A 376 19.31 17.13 10.08
N VAL A 377 18.68 17.46 8.96
CA VAL A 377 17.32 17.06 8.62
C VAL A 377 17.21 15.54 8.48
N ASN A 378 18.19 14.92 7.80
CA ASN A 378 18.27 13.48 7.66
C ASN A 378 18.25 12.76 9.02
N ASN A 379 19.14 13.17 9.94
CA ASN A 379 19.23 12.54 11.25
C ASN A 379 17.97 12.75 12.09
N GLN A 380 17.35 13.93 12.00
CA GLN A 380 16.08 14.19 12.67
C GLN A 380 14.91 13.35 12.10
N LEU A 381 14.91 13.13 10.79
CA LEU A 381 13.88 12.32 10.14
C LEU A 381 14.10 10.82 10.35
N CYS A 382 15.33 10.35 10.47
CA CYS A 382 15.65 8.97 10.81
C CYS A 382 15.17 8.61 12.21
N ASP A 383 15.25 9.55 13.17
CA ASP A 383 14.78 9.32 14.54
C ASP A 383 13.27 9.10 14.57
N GLY A 384 12.87 7.89 14.96
CA GLY A 384 11.45 7.50 15.04
C GLY A 384 10.76 7.20 13.70
N ASN A 385 11.48 7.08 12.59
CA ASN A 385 10.95 6.71 11.27
C ASN A 385 10.55 5.22 11.17
N VAL A 386 9.54 4.83 11.92
CA VAL A 386 9.03 3.44 11.96
C VAL A 386 8.43 3.00 10.60
N THR A 387 7.99 3.96 9.81
CA THR A 387 7.36 3.73 8.50
C THR A 387 8.37 3.57 7.37
N GLU A 388 9.68 3.75 7.68
CA GLU A 388 10.78 3.64 6.71
C GLU A 388 10.58 4.53 5.46
N MET A 389 9.98 5.70 5.67
CA MET A 389 9.79 6.67 4.60
C MET A 389 11.10 7.41 4.34
N PHE A 390 11.33 7.74 3.10
CA PHE A 390 12.48 8.55 2.68
C PHE A 390 12.02 9.69 1.79
N VAL A 391 12.91 10.63 1.58
CA VAL A 391 12.63 11.80 0.72
C VAL A 391 13.78 11.98 -0.26
N THR A 392 13.45 12.13 -1.52
CA THR A 392 14.39 12.66 -2.50
C THR A 392 14.39 14.17 -2.41
N VAL A 393 15.55 14.79 -2.34
CA VAL A 393 15.65 16.25 -2.19
C VAL A 393 16.69 16.82 -3.15
N TRP A 394 16.28 17.81 -3.92
CA TRP A 394 17.19 18.77 -4.52
C TRP A 394 17.05 20.11 -3.78
N MET A 395 18.16 20.63 -3.27
CA MET A 395 18.20 21.92 -2.58
C MET A 395 19.36 22.75 -3.08
N ALA A 396 19.13 24.03 -3.26
CA ALA A 396 20.18 25.00 -3.61
C ALA A 396 20.02 26.29 -2.81
N ILE A 397 21.15 26.91 -2.50
CA ILE A 397 21.23 28.28 -2.00
C ILE A 397 22.02 29.10 -3.02
N LEU A 398 21.41 30.17 -3.52
CA LEU A 398 21.96 31.08 -4.52
C LEU A 398 22.23 32.44 -3.88
N GLU A 399 23.46 32.93 -4.00
CA GLU A 399 23.84 34.29 -3.66
C GLU A 399 23.43 35.22 -4.81
N LEU A 400 22.47 36.11 -4.54
CA LEU A 400 21.83 36.95 -5.56
C LEU A 400 22.78 38.02 -6.13
N SER A 401 23.69 38.55 -5.29
CA SER A 401 24.65 39.56 -5.69
C SER A 401 25.72 39.02 -6.69
N THR A 402 26.05 37.76 -6.61
CA THR A 402 27.14 37.17 -7.43
C THR A 402 26.64 36.13 -8.46
N GLY A 403 25.45 35.62 -8.29
CA GLY A 403 24.92 34.50 -9.08
C GLY A 403 25.57 33.15 -8.76
N LYS A 404 26.42 33.08 -7.73
CA LYS A 404 27.04 31.82 -7.30
C LYS A 404 26.09 31.05 -6.38
N GLY A 405 26.04 29.76 -6.55
CA GLY A 405 25.19 28.92 -5.74
C GLY A 405 25.84 27.59 -5.37
N VAL A 406 25.29 27.01 -4.33
CA VAL A 406 25.66 25.68 -3.88
C VAL A 406 24.40 24.83 -3.83
N ALA A 407 24.44 23.66 -4.45
CA ALA A 407 23.32 22.72 -4.49
C ALA A 407 23.71 21.35 -3.93
N VAL A 408 22.73 20.68 -3.36
CA VAL A 408 22.81 19.27 -2.99
C VAL A 408 21.68 18.53 -3.69
N ASN A 409 21.99 17.35 -4.20
CA ASN A 409 21.00 16.40 -4.71
C ASN A 409 21.08 15.10 -3.91
N ALA A 410 20.03 14.83 -3.17
CA ALA A 410 19.84 13.63 -2.36
C ALA A 410 18.86 12.67 -3.07
N GLY A 411 19.32 12.04 -4.15
CA GLY A 411 18.55 11.05 -4.91
C GLY A 411 17.38 11.63 -5.71
N HIS A 412 17.35 12.93 -5.93
CA HIS A 412 16.30 13.61 -6.68
C HIS A 412 16.68 13.74 -8.17
N GLU A 413 15.71 14.13 -9.01
CA GLU A 413 15.93 14.39 -10.43
C GLU A 413 17.02 15.43 -10.67
N HIS A 414 17.68 15.36 -11.82
CA HIS A 414 18.71 16.31 -12.22
C HIS A 414 18.11 17.67 -12.58
N PRO A 415 18.67 18.77 -12.10
CA PRO A 415 18.21 20.10 -12.51
C PRO A 415 18.53 20.35 -13.98
N VAL A 416 17.76 21.24 -14.58
CA VAL A 416 17.94 21.71 -15.95
C VAL A 416 18.40 23.17 -15.88
N ILE A 417 19.45 23.51 -16.63
CA ILE A 417 19.91 24.89 -16.77
C ILE A 417 19.86 25.30 -18.24
N CYS A 418 19.37 26.51 -18.47
CA CYS A 418 19.47 27.20 -19.76
C CYS A 418 20.34 28.43 -19.61
N ARG A 419 21.45 28.47 -20.33
CA ARG A 419 22.27 29.69 -20.42
C ARG A 419 21.60 30.70 -21.34
N ARG A 420 21.75 31.97 -21.08
CA ARG A 420 21.18 33.07 -21.89
C ARG A 420 21.49 32.85 -23.39
N GLY A 421 20.47 32.81 -24.23
CA GLY A 421 20.60 32.53 -25.67
C GLY A 421 20.93 31.06 -26.02
N GLY A 422 20.96 30.17 -25.03
CA GLY A 422 21.24 28.74 -25.21
C GLY A 422 19.97 27.88 -25.21
N ARG A 423 20.14 26.63 -24.82
CA ARG A 423 19.07 25.64 -24.68
C ARG A 423 19.04 25.11 -23.23
N HIS A 424 17.89 24.59 -22.85
CA HIS A 424 17.73 23.86 -21.60
C HIS A 424 18.43 22.52 -21.70
N GLU A 425 19.34 22.24 -20.79
CA GLU A 425 20.13 21.01 -20.71
C GLU A 425 20.17 20.49 -19.27
N LEU A 426 20.17 19.17 -19.12
CA LEU A 426 20.31 18.53 -17.81
C LEU A 426 21.72 18.74 -17.28
N VAL A 427 21.81 19.10 -15.99
CA VAL A 427 23.09 19.19 -15.27
C VAL A 427 23.30 17.89 -14.51
N ILE A 428 24.03 16.97 -15.12
CA ILE A 428 24.24 15.64 -14.57
C ILE A 428 25.44 15.63 -13.62
N TYR A 429 25.22 15.22 -12.40
CA TYR A 429 26.24 14.99 -11.38
C TYR A 429 25.87 13.84 -10.47
N ARG A 430 26.82 13.37 -9.65
CA ARG A 430 26.59 12.24 -8.76
C ARG A 430 25.70 12.65 -7.59
N HIS A 431 24.59 11.94 -7.41
CA HIS A 431 23.69 12.11 -6.28
C HIS A 431 24.29 11.61 -4.97
N SER A 432 23.87 12.23 -3.87
CA SER A 432 23.95 11.65 -2.54
C SER A 432 22.79 10.66 -2.32
N MET A 433 22.79 9.94 -1.21
CA MET A 433 21.67 9.09 -0.81
C MET A 433 20.44 9.96 -0.51
N VAL A 434 19.25 9.37 -0.64
CA VAL A 434 17.99 10.00 -0.24
C VAL A 434 17.97 10.33 1.25
N VAL A 435 17.23 11.33 1.64
CA VAL A 435 17.09 11.77 3.04
C VAL A 435 16.20 10.80 3.81
N ALA A 436 16.49 10.56 5.08
CA ALA A 436 15.79 9.67 6.01
C ALA A 436 15.95 8.16 5.71
N ALA A 437 16.86 7.76 4.81
CA ALA A 437 17.15 6.35 4.57
C ALA A 437 18.13 5.75 5.58
N MET A 438 19.09 6.53 6.07
CA MET A 438 20.11 6.09 7.01
C MET A 438 20.69 7.28 7.77
N GLU A 439 20.95 7.11 9.07
CA GLU A 439 21.59 8.11 9.89
C GLU A 439 23.04 8.41 9.46
N ASP A 440 23.54 9.56 9.83
CA ASP A 440 24.90 10.04 9.62
C ASP A 440 25.36 10.07 8.15
N MET A 441 24.41 10.19 7.23
CA MET A 441 24.71 10.33 5.80
C MET A 441 25.33 11.69 5.50
N VAL A 442 26.43 11.66 4.76
CA VAL A 442 27.11 12.87 4.28
C VAL A 442 26.59 13.23 2.89
N PHE A 443 26.09 14.43 2.75
CA PHE A 443 25.59 14.97 1.50
C PHE A 443 26.70 15.74 0.77
N ARG A 444 26.73 15.59 -0.55
CA ARG A 444 27.75 16.22 -1.39
C ARG A 444 27.23 17.51 -1.98
N GLU A 445 27.98 18.59 -1.79
CA GLU A 445 27.72 19.87 -2.43
C GLU A 445 28.29 19.95 -3.85
N HIS A 446 27.57 20.67 -4.69
CA HIS A 446 27.91 21.00 -6.06
C HIS A 446 27.78 22.52 -6.24
N SER A 447 28.89 23.18 -6.51
CA SER A 447 28.87 24.60 -6.83
C SER A 447 28.36 24.80 -8.26
N PHE A 448 27.54 25.84 -8.43
CA PHE A 448 27.07 26.30 -9.74
C PHE A 448 27.11 27.83 -9.79
N GLU A 449 27.00 28.40 -10.97
CA GLU A 449 26.94 29.82 -11.17
C GLU A 449 25.91 30.15 -12.24
N LEU A 450 25.03 31.10 -11.95
CA LEU A 450 24.06 31.66 -12.90
C LEU A 450 24.52 33.06 -13.31
N HIS A 451 24.49 33.31 -14.60
CA HIS A 451 24.72 34.62 -15.15
C HIS A 451 23.39 35.32 -15.45
N PRO A 452 23.36 36.65 -15.53
CA PRO A 452 22.13 37.37 -15.85
C PRO A 452 21.48 36.88 -17.16
N GLY A 453 20.24 36.43 -17.05
CA GLY A 453 19.45 35.79 -18.12
C GLY A 453 19.47 34.28 -18.14
N ASP A 454 20.27 33.63 -17.27
CA ASP A 454 20.23 32.16 -17.14
C ASP A 454 18.95 31.72 -16.42
N ARG A 455 18.52 30.50 -16.74
CA ARG A 455 17.31 29.87 -16.19
C ARG A 455 17.65 28.55 -15.55
N LEU A 456 16.97 28.26 -14.46
CA LEU A 456 17.01 27.00 -13.73
C LEU A 456 15.60 26.41 -13.73
N PHE A 457 15.50 25.10 -13.99
CA PHE A 457 14.24 24.35 -13.88
C PHE A 457 14.51 23.07 -13.10
N VAL A 458 13.68 22.78 -12.12
CA VAL A 458 13.70 21.58 -11.29
C VAL A 458 12.31 20.97 -11.22
N TYR A 459 12.23 19.65 -11.10
CA TYR A 459 11.00 18.89 -11.24
C TYR A 459 11.09 17.57 -10.49
N THR A 460 9.95 16.99 -10.15
CA THR A 460 9.86 15.64 -9.58
C THR A 460 9.67 14.58 -10.67
N ASP A 461 9.88 13.32 -10.30
CA ASP A 461 9.81 12.17 -11.23
C ASP A 461 8.42 11.99 -11.86
N GLY A 462 7.36 12.50 -11.22
CA GLY A 462 6.02 12.52 -11.80
C GLY A 462 5.92 13.24 -13.15
N VAL A 463 6.91 14.10 -13.52
CA VAL A 463 6.98 14.69 -14.86
C VAL A 463 7.49 13.69 -15.89
N PRO A 464 8.70 13.13 -15.79
CA PRO A 464 9.22 12.17 -16.78
C PRO A 464 8.53 10.81 -16.71
N GLU A 465 7.99 10.40 -15.55
CA GLU A 465 7.34 9.11 -15.37
C GLU A 465 5.83 9.13 -15.70
N ALA A 466 5.27 10.28 -16.02
CA ALA A 466 3.89 10.36 -16.49
C ALA A 466 3.66 9.40 -17.67
N THR A 467 2.59 8.58 -17.54
CA THR A 467 2.29 7.53 -18.51
C THR A 467 1.05 7.84 -19.33
N ASN A 468 1.07 7.44 -20.59
CA ASN A 468 -0.11 7.45 -21.44
C ASN A 468 -0.91 6.13 -21.34
N THR A 469 -2.02 6.02 -22.06
CA THR A 469 -2.88 4.81 -22.10
C THR A 469 -2.17 3.55 -22.64
N ARG A 470 -0.97 3.68 -23.21
CA ARG A 470 -0.13 2.57 -23.69
C ARG A 470 0.99 2.21 -22.71
N ASN A 471 1.01 2.81 -21.52
CA ASN A 471 2.08 2.70 -20.53
C ASN A 471 3.47 3.14 -21.05
N GLU A 472 3.50 4.08 -21.99
CA GLU A 472 4.75 4.74 -22.40
C GLU A 472 5.01 5.91 -21.46
N LEU A 473 6.28 6.12 -21.07
CA LEU A 473 6.67 7.25 -20.25
C LEU A 473 6.78 8.52 -21.08
N PHE A 474 6.44 9.67 -20.49
CA PHE A 474 6.68 10.99 -21.08
C PHE A 474 8.16 11.20 -21.35
N GLY A 475 8.99 10.94 -20.38
CA GLY A 475 10.44 10.98 -20.48
C GLY A 475 11.03 12.40 -20.46
N THR A 476 12.28 12.45 -20.07
CA THR A 476 13.04 13.71 -19.97
C THR A 476 13.25 14.42 -21.31
N GLU A 477 13.31 13.66 -22.40
CA GLU A 477 13.49 14.23 -23.76
C GLU A 477 12.32 15.14 -24.14
N ARG A 478 11.06 14.67 -23.97
CA ARG A 478 9.86 15.48 -24.28
C ARG A 478 9.72 16.68 -23.37
N MET A 479 10.12 16.56 -22.10
CA MET A 479 10.18 17.67 -21.18
C MET A 479 11.16 18.76 -21.69
N LEU A 480 12.38 18.35 -22.07
CA LEU A 480 13.38 19.27 -22.61
C LEU A 480 12.93 19.87 -23.95
N GLU A 481 12.25 19.10 -24.81
CA GLU A 481 11.66 19.64 -26.04
C GLU A 481 10.61 20.72 -25.74
N ALA A 482 9.76 20.51 -24.74
CA ALA A 482 8.77 21.51 -24.33
C ALA A 482 9.42 22.81 -23.83
N LEU A 483 10.42 22.69 -22.95
CA LEU A 483 11.19 23.84 -22.45
C LEU A 483 11.93 24.58 -23.56
N ASN A 484 12.42 23.86 -24.55
CA ASN A 484 13.21 24.41 -25.67
C ASN A 484 12.35 24.94 -26.84
N ARG A 485 11.04 24.94 -26.75
CA ARG A 485 10.15 25.64 -27.72
C ARG A 485 10.32 27.14 -27.63
N ASP A 486 10.43 27.65 -26.44
CA ASP A 486 10.74 29.04 -26.15
C ASP A 486 11.70 29.10 -24.94
N PRO A 487 13.02 28.96 -25.16
CA PRO A 487 13.99 28.94 -24.07
C PRO A 487 14.04 30.23 -23.25
N GLU A 488 13.56 31.33 -23.80
CA GLU A 488 13.61 32.66 -23.17
C GLU A 488 12.27 33.06 -22.51
N ALA A 489 11.26 32.18 -22.54
CA ALA A 489 9.99 32.42 -21.88
C ALA A 489 10.14 32.65 -20.36
N SER A 490 9.18 33.31 -19.75
CA SER A 490 9.11 33.45 -18.28
C SER A 490 9.02 32.08 -17.61
N PRO A 491 9.42 31.95 -16.33
CA PRO A 491 9.25 30.72 -15.56
C PRO A 491 7.84 30.15 -15.63
N GLU A 492 6.82 30.99 -15.46
CA GLU A 492 5.41 30.59 -15.57
C GLU A 492 5.08 30.00 -16.94
N ALA A 493 5.50 30.68 -18.03
CA ALA A 493 5.24 30.21 -19.38
C ALA A 493 5.95 28.89 -19.70
N GLN A 494 7.16 28.69 -19.17
CA GLN A 494 7.91 27.43 -19.31
C GLN A 494 7.21 26.27 -18.61
N LEU A 495 6.80 26.42 -17.35
CA LEU A 495 6.07 25.40 -16.63
C LEU A 495 4.75 25.06 -17.33
N LYS A 496 4.04 26.08 -17.82
CA LYS A 496 2.81 25.90 -18.59
C LYS A 496 3.06 25.10 -19.88
N ALA A 497 4.13 25.40 -20.62
CA ALA A 497 4.48 24.67 -21.84
C ALA A 497 4.80 23.19 -21.57
N VAL A 498 5.51 22.88 -20.48
CA VAL A 498 5.76 21.49 -20.04
C VAL A 498 4.44 20.83 -19.67
N ARG A 499 3.58 21.49 -18.88
CA ARG A 499 2.28 20.94 -18.49
C ARG A 499 1.38 20.64 -19.69
N GLU A 500 1.24 21.54 -20.63
CA GLU A 500 0.45 21.35 -21.85
C GLU A 500 1.01 20.18 -22.70
N SER A 501 2.34 20.05 -22.80
CA SER A 501 2.97 18.94 -23.51
C SER A 501 2.73 17.59 -22.83
N LEU A 502 2.77 17.58 -21.50
CA LEU A 502 2.51 16.40 -20.67
C LEU A 502 1.03 15.99 -20.78
N ASP A 503 0.09 16.92 -20.62
CA ASP A 503 -1.35 16.65 -20.71
C ASP A 503 -1.74 16.12 -22.09
N ALA A 504 -1.15 16.67 -23.15
CA ALA A 504 -1.35 16.19 -24.52
C ALA A 504 -0.80 14.76 -24.75
N PHE A 505 0.26 14.38 -24.05
CA PHE A 505 0.84 13.03 -24.12
C PHE A 505 0.06 12.00 -23.30
N VAL A 506 -0.33 12.35 -22.07
CA VAL A 506 -1.04 11.48 -21.13
C VAL A 506 -2.47 11.18 -21.61
N GLY A 507 -3.18 12.18 -22.14
CA GLY A 507 -4.58 12.05 -22.60
C GLY A 507 -5.50 11.66 -21.45
N ASP A 508 -6.27 10.58 -21.65
CA ASP A 508 -7.25 10.08 -20.66
C ASP A 508 -6.64 9.12 -19.61
N ALA A 509 -5.33 8.89 -19.59
CA ALA A 509 -4.70 8.06 -18.57
C ALA A 509 -4.74 8.76 -17.19
N PRO A 510 -5.01 8.02 -16.10
CA PRO A 510 -5.01 8.62 -14.77
C PRO A 510 -3.59 9.06 -14.38
N GLN A 511 -3.51 10.20 -13.67
CA GLN A 511 -2.24 10.65 -13.11
C GLN A 511 -1.73 9.63 -12.09
N PHE A 512 -0.51 9.15 -12.29
CA PHE A 512 0.09 8.11 -11.44
C PHE A 512 0.82 8.72 -10.23
N ASP A 513 1.56 9.81 -10.44
CA ASP A 513 2.33 10.48 -9.38
C ASP A 513 2.07 11.98 -9.31
N ASP A 514 2.53 12.59 -8.21
CA ASP A 514 2.47 14.03 -8.02
C ASP A 514 3.33 14.71 -9.11
N ILE A 515 2.85 15.80 -9.68
CA ILE A 515 3.56 16.54 -10.72
C ILE A 515 3.95 17.89 -10.14
N THR A 516 5.25 18.06 -9.88
CA THR A 516 5.79 19.27 -9.26
C THR A 516 6.91 19.85 -10.10
N MET A 517 6.86 21.15 -10.33
CA MET A 517 7.82 21.87 -11.15
C MET A 517 8.11 23.24 -10.53
N LEU A 518 9.37 23.68 -10.65
CA LEU A 518 9.82 25.01 -10.27
C LEU A 518 10.74 25.55 -11.36
N GLY A 519 10.47 26.75 -11.82
CA GLY A 519 11.30 27.50 -12.74
C GLY A 519 11.78 28.80 -12.13
N MET A 520 13.02 29.18 -12.42
CA MET A 520 13.61 30.45 -11.99
C MET A 520 14.39 31.06 -13.13
N CYS A 521 14.30 32.37 -13.30
CA CYS A 521 15.14 33.18 -14.16
C CYS A 521 15.95 34.16 -13.30
N TYR A 522 17.27 34.10 -13.41
CA TYR A 522 18.15 35.02 -12.71
C TYR A 522 18.47 36.25 -13.60
N TYR A 523 18.16 37.44 -13.15
CA TYR A 523 18.40 38.70 -13.89
C TYR A 523 19.69 39.43 -13.48
N GLY A 524 20.32 38.94 -12.40
CA GLY A 524 21.50 39.59 -11.83
C GLY A 524 21.17 40.76 -10.91
N PRO A 525 22.17 41.25 -10.17
CA PRO A 525 21.99 42.38 -9.24
C PRO A 525 21.30 43.55 -9.94
N GLN A 526 20.25 44.11 -9.34
CA GLN A 526 19.46 45.22 -9.86
C GLN A 526 18.71 44.94 -11.18
N GLY A 527 18.44 43.68 -11.52
CA GLY A 527 17.66 43.32 -12.69
C GLY A 527 18.31 43.64 -14.05
N GLN A 528 19.64 43.57 -14.13
CA GLN A 528 20.44 43.95 -15.31
C GLN A 528 19.91 43.34 -16.61
N ALA A 529 19.50 42.05 -16.61
CA ALA A 529 18.98 41.41 -17.81
C ALA A 529 17.53 41.81 -18.15
N LYS A 530 16.71 42.22 -17.18
CA LYS A 530 15.35 42.76 -17.39
C LYS A 530 15.37 44.08 -18.16
N THR A 531 16.36 44.91 -17.85
CA THR A 531 16.52 46.24 -18.47
C THR A 531 16.93 46.12 -19.96
N ASP A 532 17.79 45.13 -20.28
CA ASP A 532 18.24 44.89 -21.65
C ASP A 532 17.13 44.40 -22.60
N THR A 533 16.17 43.62 -22.07
CA THR A 533 15.04 43.09 -22.85
C THR A 533 13.96 44.15 -23.10
N ALA A 534 13.83 45.17 -22.23
CA ALA A 534 12.88 46.26 -22.40
C ALA A 534 13.36 47.36 -23.37
N GLN A 535 14.62 47.28 -23.84
CA GLN A 535 15.24 48.22 -24.79
C GLN A 535 15.38 47.67 -26.22
N LEU A 536 14.98 46.41 -26.45
CA LEU A 536 14.89 45.76 -27.78
C LEU A 536 13.41 45.67 -28.22
#